data_0e7661135b62f630726d6b8b5c8ae5d3
#
_entry.id   0e7661135b62f630726d6b8b5c8ae5d3
#
_cell.length_a   1.000
_cell.length_b   1.000
_cell.length_c   1.000
_cell.angle_alpha   90.00
_cell.angle_beta   90.00
_cell.angle_gamma   90.00
#
_symmetry.space_group_name_H-M   'P 1'
#
loop_
_entity.id
_entity.type
_entity.pdbx_description
1 polymer ?
#
loop_
_entity_poly.entity_id
_entity_poly.type
_entity_poly.pdbx_seq_one_letter_code
_entity_poly.pdbx_strand_id
1 'polypeptide(L)' 'MSRYKDQMIGVMEEFYSYLNDDGMTNEQAIAKIKQSHGEHWEEYVRDEIKREEQEYGGV' A
#
# COMPACT_ATOMS: atom_id res chain seq x y z
N MET A 1 -13.77 15.23 9.39
CA MET A 1 -13.71 14.30 8.33
C MET A 1 -12.50 14.44 7.51
N SER A 2 -11.80 13.42 7.38
CA SER A 2 -10.49 13.51 6.82
C SER A 2 -10.44 12.89 5.43
N ARG A 3 -10.33 13.72 4.42
CA ARG A 3 -10.13 13.25 3.06
C ARG A 3 -8.88 12.41 2.95
N TYR A 4 -7.92 12.70 3.81
CA TYR A 4 -6.66 11.97 3.83
C TYR A 4 -6.89 10.50 4.17
N LYS A 5 -7.76 10.23 5.14
CA LYS A 5 -8.06 8.85 5.51
C LYS A 5 -8.70 8.08 4.37
N ASP A 6 -9.63 8.73 3.67
CA ASP A 6 -10.28 8.10 2.52
C ASP A 6 -9.25 7.78 1.44
N GLN A 7 -8.31 8.69 1.23
CA GLN A 7 -7.25 8.50 0.26
C GLN A 7 -6.36 7.33 0.66
N MET A 8 -6.03 7.24 1.94
CA MET A 8 -5.20 6.14 2.45
C MET A 8 -5.86 4.79 2.20
N ILE A 9 -7.14 4.71 2.51
CA ILE A 9 -7.89 3.46 2.30
C ILE A 9 -7.90 3.10 0.82
N GLY A 10 -8.16 4.06 -0.05
CA GLY A 10 -8.19 3.82 -1.48
C GLY A 10 -6.86 3.35 -2.03
N VAL A 11 -5.78 3.98 -1.57
CA VAL A 11 -4.44 3.60 -2.00
C VAL A 11 -4.11 2.17 -1.58
N MET A 12 -4.43 1.82 -0.34
CA MET A 12 -4.14 0.48 0.14
C MET A 12 -5.00 -0.58 -0.54
N GLU A 13 -6.25 -0.26 -0.84
CA GLU A 13 -7.11 -1.17 -1.60
C GLU A 13 -6.52 -1.42 -2.98
N GLU A 14 -6.06 -0.37 -3.63
CA GLU A 14 -5.44 -0.47 -4.94
C GLU A 14 -4.18 -1.32 -4.87
N PHE A 15 -3.36 -1.11 -3.85
CA PHE A 15 -2.14 -1.89 -3.65
C PHE A 15 -2.45 -3.38 -3.53
N TYR A 16 -3.42 -3.74 -2.69
CA TYR A 16 -3.77 -5.14 -2.52
C TYR A 16 -4.38 -5.73 -3.79
N SER A 17 -5.10 -4.93 -4.54
CA SER A 17 -5.64 -5.37 -5.82
C SER A 17 -4.52 -5.73 -6.79
N TYR A 18 -3.48 -4.91 -6.84
CA TYR A 18 -2.32 -5.23 -7.69
C TYR A 18 -1.68 -6.56 -7.29
N LEU A 19 -1.58 -6.80 -5.99
CA LEU A 19 -0.97 -8.04 -5.52
C LEU A 19 -1.84 -9.26 -5.81
N ASN A 20 -3.13 -9.15 -5.55
CA ASN A 20 -4.03 -10.29 -5.63
C ASN A 20 -4.58 -10.53 -7.03
N ASP A 21 -4.97 -9.47 -7.72
CA ASP A 21 -5.60 -9.60 -9.03
C ASP A 21 -4.59 -9.63 -10.16
N ASP A 22 -3.56 -8.79 -10.06
CA ASP A 22 -2.58 -8.67 -11.13
C ASP A 22 -1.31 -9.50 -10.89
N GLY A 23 -1.19 -10.08 -9.72
CA GLY A 23 -0.06 -10.93 -9.40
C GLY A 23 1.26 -10.18 -9.28
N MET A 24 1.20 -8.90 -8.98
CA MET A 24 2.42 -8.10 -8.85
C MET A 24 3.16 -8.40 -7.54
N THR A 25 4.46 -8.17 -7.56
CA THR A 25 5.23 -8.20 -6.32
C THR A 25 4.98 -6.90 -5.56
N ASN A 26 5.39 -6.87 -4.29
CA ASN A 26 5.26 -5.65 -3.48
C ASN A 26 5.93 -4.46 -4.16
N GLU A 27 7.13 -4.68 -4.70
CA GLU A 27 7.88 -3.60 -5.35
C GLU A 27 7.16 -3.10 -6.60
N GLN A 28 6.61 -4.00 -7.38
CA GLN A 28 5.88 -3.61 -8.58
C GLN A 28 4.62 -2.83 -8.24
N ALA A 29 3.89 -3.28 -7.23
CA ALA A 29 2.68 -2.59 -6.80
C ALA A 29 2.99 -1.20 -6.24
N ILE A 30 4.08 -1.09 -5.47
CA ILE A 30 4.51 0.20 -4.94
C ILE A 30 4.86 1.15 -6.08
N ALA A 31 5.55 0.66 -7.11
CA ALA A 31 5.89 1.47 -8.26
C ALA A 31 4.63 2.02 -8.94
N LYS A 32 3.61 1.19 -9.05
CA LYS A 32 2.34 1.63 -9.62
C LYS A 32 1.68 2.71 -8.78
N ILE A 33 1.68 2.52 -7.47
CA ILE A 33 1.11 3.51 -6.55
C ILE A 33 1.85 4.85 -6.69
N LYS A 34 3.16 4.81 -6.77
CA LYS A 34 3.95 6.01 -6.92
C LYS A 34 3.62 6.76 -8.21
N GLN A 35 3.39 6.03 -9.28
CA GLN A 35 3.01 6.63 -10.56
C GLN A 35 1.62 7.27 -10.50
N SER A 36 0.70 6.62 -9.82
CA SER A 36 -0.70 7.06 -9.78
C SER A 36 -0.97 8.12 -8.74
N HIS A 37 -0.31 8.04 -7.61
CA HIS A 37 -0.65 8.88 -6.45
C HIS A 37 0.49 9.77 -5.98
N GLY A 38 1.72 9.47 -6.37
CA GLY A 38 2.87 10.29 -5.99
C GLY A 38 3.90 9.49 -5.21
N GLU A 39 5.15 9.97 -5.27
CA GLU A 39 6.27 9.25 -4.67
C GLU A 39 6.17 9.17 -3.14
N HIS A 40 5.53 10.14 -2.53
CA HIS A 40 5.43 10.17 -1.07
C HIS A 40 4.63 8.99 -0.53
N TRP A 41 3.84 8.34 -1.35
CA TRP A 41 3.04 7.19 -0.91
C TRP A 41 3.89 5.94 -0.70
N GLU A 42 5.10 5.92 -1.24
CA GLU A 42 5.98 4.76 -1.08
C GLU A 42 6.24 4.47 0.40
N GLU A 43 6.64 5.48 1.16
CA GLU A 43 6.94 5.30 2.57
C GLU A 43 5.70 4.81 3.33
N TYR A 44 4.57 5.40 3.02
CA TYR A 44 3.34 5.03 3.68
C TYR A 44 3.00 3.54 3.44
N VAL A 45 3.08 3.11 2.20
CA VAL A 45 2.76 1.72 1.85
C VAL A 45 3.75 0.76 2.52
N ARG A 46 5.03 1.10 2.51
CA ARG A 46 6.04 0.25 3.14
C ARG A 46 5.82 0.16 4.64
N ASP A 47 5.43 1.25 5.28
CA ASP A 47 5.11 1.25 6.69
C ASP A 47 3.94 0.32 7.01
N GLU A 48 2.92 0.36 6.16
CA GLU A 48 1.75 -0.49 6.36
C GLU A 48 2.10 -1.97 6.20
N ILE A 49 2.94 -2.30 5.25
CA ILE A 49 3.41 -3.67 5.07
C ILE A 49 4.16 -4.13 6.32
N LYS A 50 5.06 -3.30 6.82
CA LYS A 50 5.83 -3.61 8.02
C LYS A 50 4.92 -3.82 9.22
N ARG A 51 3.93 -2.96 9.36
CA ARG A 51 3.01 -3.02 10.48
C ARG A 51 2.23 -4.33 10.47
N GLU A 52 1.79 -4.73 9.30
CA GLU A 52 1.05 -5.98 9.16
C GLU A 52 1.94 -7.18 9.48
N GLU A 53 3.16 -7.16 9.02
CA GLU A 53 4.10 -8.24 9.32
C GLU A 53 4.35 -8.36 10.81
N GLN A 54 4.48 -7.23 11.49
CA GLN A 54 4.69 -7.22 12.93
C GLN A 54 3.47 -7.73 13.68
N GLU A 55 2.29 -7.41 13.20
CA GLU A 55 1.06 -7.85 13.86
C GLU A 55 0.86 -9.34 13.75
N TYR A 56 1.14 -9.91 12.60
CA TYR A 56 0.86 -11.32 12.35
C TYR A 56 2.08 -12.22 12.55
N GLY A 57 3.24 -11.70 12.28
CA GLY A 57 4.46 -12.49 12.34
C GLY A 57 5.24 -12.37 13.63
N GLY A 58 4.96 -11.34 14.41
CA GLY A 58 5.72 -11.06 15.61
C GLY A 58 5.21 -11.72 16.88
N VAL A 59 4.19 -12.48 16.76
CA VAL A 59 3.58 -13.09 17.94
C VAL A 59 4.31 -14.35 18.35
#